data_cf57cf19e725bed0a2da1d471bad5110
#
_entry.id   cf57cf19e725bed0a2da1d471bad5110
#
_cell.length_a   1.000
_cell.length_b   1.000
_cell.length_c   1.000
_cell.angle_alpha   90.00
_cell.angle_beta   90.00
_cell.angle_gamma   90.00
#
_symmetry.space_group_name_H-M   'P 1'
#
loop_
_entity.id
_entity.type
_entity.pdbx_description
1 polymer ?
#
loop_
_entity_poly.entity_id
_entity_poly.type
_entity_poly.pdbx_seq_one_letter_code
_entity_poly.pdbx_strand_id
1 'polypeptide(L)'
;MFFAKTLVALIASATIAVASPVSRQASNSTTCFFIMTPTPDLGPDSLQTDINYAIGHTLGEHYPNTLLEDDNAPLVRHNDGTYDVESVISVQGQAPADVGAFVKSWEGTTINGIVAEWAVGAADCV
;
A
#
# COMPACT_ATOMS: atom_id res chain seq x y z
N MET A 1 -33.70 -17.19 29.80
CA MET A 1 -33.24 -17.09 29.45
C MET A 1 -32.78 -16.61 28.88
N PHE A 2 -32.88 -16.56 29.00
CA PHE A 2 -32.22 -16.27 28.48
C PHE A 2 -31.69 -15.68 28.10
N PHE A 3 -31.54 -15.54 28.24
CA PHE A 3 -30.74 -15.20 27.90
C PHE A 3 -30.12 -14.89 27.55
N ALA A 4 -30.41 -14.92 28.18
CA ALA A 4 -29.62 -14.84 27.93
C ALA A 4 -29.07 -14.58 27.37
N LYS A 5 -29.17 -14.70 27.46
CA LYS A 5 -28.46 -14.62 26.94
C LYS A 5 -27.91 -13.96 26.20
N THR A 6 -28.28 -13.91 26.60
CA THR A 6 -27.67 -13.56 25.95
C THR A 6 -27.02 -12.86 25.42
N LEU A 7 -26.92 -12.76 25.80
CA LEU A 7 -26.13 -12.34 25.35
C LEU A 7 -25.48 -11.89 24.75
N VAL A 8 -25.52 -11.98 25.11
CA VAL A 8 -24.69 -11.83 24.61
C VAL A 8 -24.17 -11.28 23.86
N ALA A 9 -24.38 -11.32 24.16
CA ALA A 9 -23.75 -11.08 23.49
C ALA A 9 -23.30 -10.37 22.89
N LEU A 10 -23.22 -10.22 23.17
CA LEU A 10 -22.61 -9.80 22.67
C LEU A 10 -22.10 -9.16 22.14
N ILE A 11 -22.04 -9.10 22.52
CA ILE A 11 -21.37 -8.76 22.14
C ILE A 11 -20.85 -8.30 21.49
N ALA A 12 -20.90 -8.41 21.80
CA ALA A 12 -20.26 -8.26 21.26
C ALA A 12 -19.84 -7.70 20.63
N SER A 13 -19.80 -7.72 20.95
CA SER A 13 -19.28 -7.33 20.42
C SER A 13 -18.84 -6.64 19.95
N ALA A 14 -18.68 -6.62 20.30
CA ALA A 14 -18.16 -6.10 19.96
C ALA A 14 -17.59 -5.52 19.58
N THR A 15 -17.33 -5.60 19.85
CA THR A 15 -16.67 -5.21 19.53
C THR A 15 -16.18 -4.54 19.04
N ILE A 16 -16.01 -4.59 19.32
CA ILE A 16 -15.52 -4.06 18.92
C ILE A 16 -15.05 -3.33 18.48
N ALA A 17 -14.92 -3.28 18.68
CA ALA A 17 -14.44 -2.74 18.30
C ALA A 17 -13.95 -2.10 18.07
N VAL A 18 -13.64 -2.01 18.33
CA VAL A 18 -13.17 -1.42 18.14
C VAL A 18 -12.62 -0.86 17.85
N ALA A 19 -12.34 -1.00 18.01
CA ALA A 19 -11.85 -0.42 17.84
C ALA A 19 -11.41 0.07 17.20
N SER A 20 -11.42 -0.21 17.03
CA SER A 20 -10.58 0.53 16.52
C SER A 20 -10.80 1.62 15.63
N PRO A 21 -10.67 2.59 15.82
CA PRO A 21 -10.95 3.76 15.05
C PRO A 21 -10.01 3.95 13.89
N VAL A 22 -8.84 3.46 14.03
CA VAL A 22 -7.91 3.49 12.92
C VAL A 22 -8.38 2.64 11.76
N SER A 23 -9.26 1.71 12.04
CA SER A 23 -9.78 0.86 10.98
C SER A 23 -10.57 1.63 9.93
N ARG A 24 -11.04 2.83 10.27
CA ARG A 24 -11.74 3.64 9.30
C ARG A 24 -10.83 4.16 8.21
N GLN A 25 -9.59 4.49 8.56
CA GLN A 25 -8.63 4.88 7.53
C GLN A 25 -8.34 3.70 6.62
N ALA A 26 -8.23 2.51 7.22
CA ALA A 26 -7.99 1.31 6.45
C ALA A 26 -9.11 1.03 5.45
N SER A 27 -10.36 1.48 5.76
CA SER A 27 -11.48 1.23 4.85
C SER A 27 -11.38 2.03 3.55
N ASN A 28 -10.56 3.08 3.52
CA ASN A 28 -10.38 3.93 2.34
C ASN A 28 -9.04 3.73 1.67
N SER A 29 -8.24 2.79 2.15
CA SER A 29 -6.92 2.56 1.62
C SER A 29 -6.66 1.08 1.44
N THR A 30 -5.68 0.77 0.62
CA THR A 30 -5.16 -0.58 0.48
C THR A 30 -3.68 -0.56 0.84
N THR A 31 -3.21 -1.62 1.47
CA THR A 31 -1.80 -1.76 1.79
C THR A 31 -1.18 -2.69 0.77
N CYS A 32 -0.16 -2.20 0.09
CA CYS A 32 0.50 -2.94 -0.97
C CYS A 32 1.93 -3.25 -0.58
N PHE A 33 2.36 -4.46 -0.91
CA PHE A 33 3.70 -4.96 -0.63
C PHE A 33 4.35 -5.32 -1.96
N PHE A 34 5.57 -4.84 -2.15
CA PHE A 34 6.29 -5.06 -3.39
C PHE A 34 7.67 -5.63 -3.11
N ILE A 35 8.17 -6.38 -4.08
CA ILE A 35 9.59 -6.68 -4.17
C ILE A 35 10.06 -6.01 -5.45
N MET A 36 10.96 -5.04 -5.32
CA MET A 36 11.40 -4.22 -6.44
C MET A 36 12.91 -4.18 -6.52
N THR A 37 13.41 -3.99 -7.75
CA THR A 37 14.84 -3.83 -8.00
C THR A 37 15.07 -2.48 -8.67
N PRO A 38 15.78 -1.56 -8.00
CA PRO A 38 16.11 -0.27 -8.61
C PRO A 38 17.34 -0.36 -9.50
N THR A 39 17.34 0.44 -10.54
CA THR A 39 18.51 0.62 -11.40
C THR A 39 18.72 2.12 -11.62
N PRO A 40 19.80 2.71 -11.14
CA PRO A 40 20.87 2.12 -10.33
C PRO A 40 20.44 1.95 -8.86
N ASP A 41 21.12 1.08 -8.15
CA ASP A 41 20.90 0.87 -6.71
C ASP A 41 21.80 1.84 -5.94
N LEU A 42 21.21 2.92 -5.46
CA LEU A 42 21.91 4.00 -4.75
C LEU A 42 21.84 3.86 -3.24
N GLY A 43 21.24 2.77 -2.75
CA GLY A 43 21.07 2.53 -1.33
C GLY A 43 19.74 3.06 -0.81
N PRO A 44 19.27 2.50 0.33
CA PRO A 44 17.93 2.83 0.84
C PRO A 44 17.75 4.29 1.20
N ASP A 45 18.78 4.95 1.74
CA ASP A 45 18.64 6.35 2.14
C ASP A 45 18.43 7.26 0.93
N SER A 46 19.18 7.01 -0.14
CA SER A 46 19.06 7.82 -1.36
C SER A 46 17.81 7.49 -2.15
N LEU A 47 17.31 6.26 -2.03
CA LEU A 47 16.21 5.78 -2.85
C LEU A 47 14.85 5.95 -2.19
N GLN A 48 14.78 6.34 -0.91
CA GLN A 48 13.50 6.46 -0.22
C GLN A 48 12.62 7.52 -0.89
N THR A 49 13.15 8.68 -1.17
CA THR A 49 12.41 9.73 -1.85
C THR A 49 12.05 9.31 -3.28
N ASP A 50 12.94 8.58 -3.91
CA ASP A 50 12.73 8.16 -5.29
C ASP A 50 11.58 7.16 -5.42
N ILE A 51 11.49 6.18 -4.52
CA ILE A 51 10.38 5.23 -4.57
C ILE A 51 9.05 5.92 -4.22
N ASN A 52 9.07 6.86 -3.28
CA ASN A 52 7.88 7.63 -2.96
C ASN A 52 7.36 8.36 -4.20
N TYR A 53 8.26 8.98 -4.95
CA TYR A 53 7.90 9.64 -6.19
C TYR A 53 7.40 8.64 -7.23
N ALA A 54 8.10 7.52 -7.40
CA ALA A 54 7.76 6.54 -8.44
C ALA A 54 6.33 6.01 -8.26
N ILE A 55 5.97 5.67 -7.02
CA ILE A 55 4.62 5.17 -6.73
C ILE A 55 3.59 6.26 -6.95
N GLY A 56 3.81 7.45 -6.38
CA GLY A 56 2.86 8.55 -6.51
C GLY A 56 2.68 9.00 -7.95
N HIS A 57 3.76 9.08 -8.70
CA HIS A 57 3.71 9.49 -10.10
C HIS A 57 2.95 8.47 -10.96
N THR A 58 3.21 7.19 -10.76
CA THR A 58 2.55 6.14 -11.51
C THR A 58 1.05 6.12 -11.21
N LEU A 59 0.68 6.31 -9.95
CA LEU A 59 -0.74 6.43 -9.57
C LEU A 59 -1.35 7.67 -10.20
N GLY A 60 -0.65 8.80 -10.17
CA GLY A 60 -1.16 10.06 -10.71
C GLY A 60 -1.40 10.03 -12.21
N GLU A 61 -0.60 9.28 -12.93
CA GLU A 61 -0.81 9.13 -14.37
C GLU A 61 -2.08 8.34 -14.69
N HIS A 62 -2.41 7.38 -13.85
CA HIS A 62 -3.61 6.57 -14.04
C HIS A 62 -4.87 7.25 -13.50
N TYR A 63 -4.73 8.03 -12.43
CA TYR A 63 -5.84 8.74 -11.79
C TYR A 63 -5.58 10.25 -11.83
N PRO A 64 -5.65 10.89 -13.00
CA PRO A 64 -5.36 12.32 -13.11
C PRO A 64 -6.42 13.17 -12.39
N ASN A 65 -5.99 14.31 -11.88
CA ASN A 65 -6.86 15.29 -11.23
C ASN A 65 -7.58 14.72 -10.01
N THR A 66 -6.93 13.83 -9.28
CA THR A 66 -7.51 13.14 -8.14
C THR A 66 -6.56 13.29 -6.97
N LEU A 67 -7.11 13.49 -5.77
CA LEU A 67 -6.30 13.44 -4.56
C LEU A 67 -5.90 11.99 -4.30
N LEU A 68 -4.61 11.78 -4.12
CA LEU A 68 -4.12 10.46 -3.79
C LEU A 68 -3.06 10.57 -2.71
N GLU A 69 -2.92 9.50 -1.94
CA GLU A 69 -1.94 9.41 -0.87
C GLU A 69 -1.20 8.09 -1.02
N ASP A 70 0.10 8.15 -0.87
CA ASP A 70 0.92 6.96 -0.74
C ASP A 70 1.85 7.17 0.46
N ASP A 71 1.66 6.35 1.47
CA ASP A 71 2.45 6.42 2.69
C ASP A 71 3.36 5.20 2.70
N ASN A 72 4.63 5.42 2.50
CA ASN A 72 5.59 4.36 2.25
C ASN A 72 6.44 4.12 3.49
N ALA A 73 6.53 2.86 3.91
CA ALA A 73 7.41 2.46 4.98
C ALA A 73 8.87 2.59 4.53
N PRO A 74 9.81 2.65 5.49
CA PRO A 74 11.23 2.66 5.13
C PRO A 74 11.59 1.44 4.30
N LEU A 75 12.42 1.67 3.28
CA LEU A 75 12.88 0.61 2.40
C LEU A 75 13.75 -0.39 3.16
N VAL A 76 13.60 -1.67 2.82
CA VAL A 76 14.44 -2.73 3.37
C VAL A 76 15.17 -3.41 2.20
N ARG A 77 16.50 -3.27 2.19
CA ARG A 77 17.32 -3.84 1.11
C ARG A 77 17.75 -5.25 1.45
N HIS A 78 17.62 -6.14 0.49
CA HIS A 78 18.12 -7.51 0.60
C HIS A 78 19.49 -7.64 -0.05
N ASN A 79 20.21 -8.73 0.29
CA ASN A 79 21.57 -8.95 -0.21
C ASN A 79 21.64 -9.12 -1.72
N ASP A 80 20.54 -9.52 -2.34
CA ASP A 80 20.49 -9.75 -3.79
C ASP A 80 20.17 -8.47 -4.57
N GLY A 81 20.08 -7.33 -3.89
CA GLY A 81 19.77 -6.06 -4.53
C GLY A 81 18.29 -5.76 -4.69
N THR A 82 17.42 -6.64 -4.22
CA THR A 82 15.99 -6.35 -4.20
C THR A 82 15.64 -5.58 -2.93
N TYR A 83 14.50 -4.91 -2.97
CA TYR A 83 13.98 -4.14 -1.84
C TYR A 83 12.56 -4.59 -1.52
N ASP A 84 12.26 -4.70 -0.23
CA ASP A 84 10.87 -4.75 0.22
C ASP A 84 10.33 -3.34 0.26
N VAL A 85 9.20 -3.12 -0.38
CA VAL A 85 8.52 -1.82 -0.41
C VAL A 85 7.10 -2.04 0.09
N GLU A 86 6.71 -1.26 1.07
CA GLU A 86 5.36 -1.32 1.63
C GLU A 86 4.74 0.07 1.51
N SER A 87 3.53 0.15 0.97
CA SER A 87 2.85 1.43 0.76
C SER A 87 1.38 1.31 1.12
N VAL A 88 0.88 2.26 1.89
CA VAL A 88 -0.55 2.41 2.15
C VAL A 88 -1.07 3.45 1.18
N ILE A 89 -1.99 3.05 0.32
CA ILE A 89 -2.40 3.85 -0.84
C ILE A 89 -3.89 4.12 -0.77
N SER A 90 -4.28 5.37 -1.00
CA SER A 90 -5.68 5.74 -1.18
C SER A 90 -5.81 6.69 -2.36
N VAL A 91 -6.89 6.55 -3.10
CA VAL A 91 -7.22 7.41 -4.23
C VAL A 91 -8.66 7.87 -4.05
N GLN A 92 -8.86 9.17 -4.03
CA GLN A 92 -10.17 9.75 -3.82
C GLN A 92 -11.16 9.27 -4.87
N GLY A 93 -12.31 8.79 -4.42
CA GLY A 93 -13.36 8.34 -5.33
C GLY A 93 -13.16 6.92 -5.85
N GLN A 94 -12.11 6.23 -5.44
CA GLN A 94 -11.83 4.88 -5.89
C GLN A 94 -11.93 3.89 -4.73
N ALA A 95 -12.52 2.73 -4.98
CA ALA A 95 -12.57 1.67 -3.98
C ALA A 95 -11.17 1.10 -3.77
N PRO A 96 -10.79 0.78 -2.51
CA PRO A 96 -9.47 0.19 -2.24
C PRO A 96 -9.19 -1.06 -3.06
N ALA A 97 -10.19 -1.91 -3.28
CA ALA A 97 -10.00 -3.12 -4.08
C ALA A 97 -9.62 -2.81 -5.53
N ASP A 98 -10.20 -1.75 -6.09
CA ASP A 98 -9.90 -1.35 -7.46
C ASP A 98 -8.49 -0.77 -7.57
N VAL A 99 -8.10 0.05 -6.59
CA VAL A 99 -6.75 0.59 -6.53
C VAL A 99 -5.74 -0.55 -6.38
N GLY A 100 -6.03 -1.50 -5.50
CA GLY A 100 -5.17 -2.66 -5.31
C GLY A 100 -5.01 -3.48 -6.57
N ALA A 101 -6.10 -3.68 -7.32
CA ALA A 101 -6.03 -4.43 -8.59
C ALA A 101 -5.14 -3.71 -9.61
N PHE A 102 -5.24 -2.39 -9.68
CA PHE A 102 -4.38 -1.61 -10.56
C PHE A 102 -2.91 -1.75 -10.15
N VAL A 103 -2.63 -1.59 -8.85
CA VAL A 103 -1.25 -1.67 -8.34
C VAL A 103 -0.67 -3.06 -8.56
N LYS A 104 -1.46 -4.11 -8.37
CA LYS A 104 -1.00 -5.48 -8.61
C LYS A 104 -0.64 -5.70 -10.07
N SER A 105 -1.24 -4.96 -10.98
CA SER A 105 -0.92 -5.07 -12.40
C SER A 105 0.48 -4.57 -12.74
N TRP A 106 1.14 -3.88 -11.79
CA TRP A 106 2.53 -3.44 -11.99
C TRP A 106 3.53 -4.61 -11.96
N GLU A 107 3.14 -5.74 -11.42
CA GLU A 107 4.05 -6.90 -11.33
C GLU A 107 4.53 -7.27 -12.74
N GLY A 108 5.84 -7.41 -12.87
CA GLY A 108 6.47 -7.71 -14.17
C GLY A 108 6.73 -6.48 -15.02
N THR A 109 6.41 -5.29 -14.52
CA THR A 109 6.67 -4.03 -15.24
C THR A 109 7.74 -3.22 -14.51
N THR A 110 8.08 -2.07 -15.07
CA THR A 110 9.02 -1.12 -14.48
C THR A 110 8.30 0.20 -14.27
N ILE A 111 8.41 0.76 -13.06
CA ILE A 111 7.91 2.11 -12.79
C ILE A 111 9.09 3.04 -12.65
N ASN A 112 8.88 4.31 -12.99
CA ASN A 112 9.96 5.27 -13.11
C ASN A 112 10.01 6.21 -11.92
N GLY A 113 11.18 6.25 -11.27
CA GLY A 113 11.50 7.28 -10.30
C GLY A 113 12.18 8.47 -10.97
N ILE A 114 12.74 9.35 -10.15
CA ILE A 114 13.49 10.50 -10.64
C ILE A 114 14.91 10.07 -11.03
N VAL A 115 15.54 9.28 -10.15
CA VAL A 115 16.95 8.88 -10.33
C VAL A 115 17.11 7.41 -10.65
N ALA A 116 16.07 6.59 -10.44
CA ALA A 116 16.15 5.15 -10.66
C ALA A 116 14.88 4.66 -11.35
N GLU A 117 15.03 3.55 -12.06
CA GLU A 117 13.90 2.78 -12.58
C GLU A 117 13.71 1.59 -11.66
N TRP A 118 12.45 1.26 -11.36
CA TRP A 118 12.12 0.23 -10.40
C TRP A 118 11.40 -0.92 -11.09
N ALA A 119 12.12 -2.03 -11.24
CA ALA A 119 11.52 -3.25 -11.79
C ALA A 119 10.67 -3.90 -10.68
N VAL A 120 9.40 -4.10 -10.95
CA VAL A 120 8.46 -4.66 -9.98
C VAL A 120 8.45 -6.18 -10.17
N GLY A 121 9.11 -6.89 -9.26
CA GLY A 121 9.18 -8.36 -9.32
C GLY A 121 7.94 -9.02 -8.73
N ALA A 122 7.35 -8.40 -7.71
CA ALA A 122 6.14 -8.90 -7.07
C ALA A 122 5.33 -7.72 -6.55
N ALA A 123 4.01 -7.84 -6.58
CA ALA A 123 3.12 -6.84 -6.03
C ALA A 123 1.87 -7.54 -5.49
N ASP A 124 1.51 -7.23 -4.25
CA ASP A 124 0.33 -7.79 -3.61
C ASP A 124 -0.29 -6.73 -2.70
N CYS A 125 -1.60 -6.63 -2.73
CA CYS A 125 -2.34 -5.64 -1.93
C CYS A 125 -3.42 -6.30 -1.10
N VAL A 126 -3.65 -5.79 0.09
CA VAL A 126 -4.70 -6.28 0.99
C VAL A 126 -5.64 -5.17 1.40
#